data_3c2304665ad07d32758fef8eb480da51
#
_entry.id   3c2304665ad07d32758fef8eb480da51
#
_cell.length_a   1.000
_cell.length_b   1.000
_cell.length_c   1.000
_cell.angle_alpha   90.00
_cell.angle_beta   90.00
_cell.angle_gamma   90.00
#
_symmetry.space_group_name_H-M   'P 1'
#
loop_
_entity.id
_entity.type
_entity.pdbx_description
1 polymer ?
#
loop_
_entity_poly.entity_id
_entity_poly.type
_entity_poly.pdbx_seq_one_letter_code
_entity_poly.pdbx_strand_id
1 'polypeptide(L)'
;MTTRRDFIRQATLLGAGLSMSPFFINATPGSVGANDKIRVGLIGCKGMGFSDLQAFLRNPEVECIALCDIDDEVLNSRAAETQKITGKKVKNLYKDWRKLIDNKDIDVVIVGTPDHWHCLQMVAACEAGKDVYCEKPLGNSIEECNIMVRAAEKYNRVVQVGQWQRSDPHWQDAMAFVHSGQLGKIRTVRVFSYQGWCPSIPVKPDEPVPAGIDYDMWLGPAPKRPFNRNRFHFTFRWFWDYAGGLMTDWGVHLLDYALYGMNVTAPNSIMASGGKFGYPDDACETPDLLQTIYTFDDFTVMWDHAIGIDDGAYGRNHGLGFVGENGTLVVDRSGWEVIPEKVSGKARMEAVPLKKAYGEGGLNLHVKNHLECIKSRNRNCNASIEIGAHIAKFSQLGNIAYRTGKKLTWDGKSFHDTEADKYLCKEYRAPWELPKI
;
A
#
# COMPACT_ATOMS: atom_id res chain seq x y z
N MET A 1 -21.97 42.59 27.91
CA MET A 1 -22.01 41.15 27.66
C MET A 1 -23.17 40.86 26.72
N THR A 2 -22.88 40.78 25.43
CA THR A 2 -23.87 40.48 24.40
C THR A 2 -24.08 38.95 24.38
N THR A 3 -25.32 38.52 24.50
CA THR A 3 -25.68 37.10 24.58
C THR A 3 -25.74 36.47 23.20
N ARG A 4 -25.55 35.14 23.14
CA ARG A 4 -25.61 34.32 21.91
C ARG A 4 -26.88 34.53 21.09
N ARG A 5 -27.94 35.07 21.72
CA ARG A 5 -29.24 35.38 21.11
C ARG A 5 -29.21 36.69 20.30
N ASP A 6 -28.38 37.65 20.70
CA ASP A 6 -28.25 38.95 20.01
C ASP A 6 -27.42 38.82 18.73
N PHE A 7 -26.47 37.89 18.70
CA PHE A 7 -25.66 37.56 17.49
C PHE A 7 -26.51 36.93 16.38
N ILE A 8 -27.46 36.05 16.76
CA ILE A 8 -28.34 35.37 15.78
C ILE A 8 -29.38 36.36 15.20
N ARG A 9 -29.85 37.34 15.95
CA ARG A 9 -30.79 38.37 15.45
C ARG A 9 -30.15 39.36 14.47
N GLN A 10 -28.85 39.65 14.56
CA GLN A 10 -28.16 40.54 13.63
C GLN A 10 -27.80 39.86 12.31
N ALA A 11 -27.65 38.54 12.30
CA ALA A 11 -27.39 37.77 11.08
C ALA A 11 -28.61 37.57 10.18
N THR A 12 -29.83 37.77 10.70
CA THR A 12 -31.09 37.56 9.95
C THR A 12 -31.62 38.81 9.24
N LEU A 13 -31.01 39.96 9.41
CA LEU A 13 -31.46 41.24 8.83
C LEU A 13 -30.60 41.74 7.64
N LEU A 14 -29.64 40.98 7.18
CA LEU A 14 -28.79 41.30 6.01
C LEU A 14 -28.97 40.34 4.81
N GLY A 15 -30.05 39.56 4.83
CA GLY A 15 -30.37 38.54 3.82
C GLY A 15 -31.57 38.82 2.92
N ALA A 16 -31.93 40.08 2.69
CA ALA A 16 -33.03 40.39 1.75
C ALA A 16 -32.55 41.39 0.70
N GLY A 17 -32.24 40.90 -0.47
CA GLY A 17 -32.11 41.73 -1.67
C GLY A 17 -30.89 41.47 -2.54
N LEU A 18 -30.78 40.29 -3.12
CA LEU A 18 -30.07 40.07 -4.40
C LEU A 18 -30.64 38.80 -5.04
N SER A 19 -31.58 38.97 -5.98
CA SER A 19 -31.99 37.94 -6.90
C SER A 19 -30.84 37.60 -7.80
N MET A 20 -30.05 36.58 -7.48
CA MET A 20 -29.11 35.99 -8.39
C MET A 20 -29.82 34.93 -9.24
N SER A 21 -30.06 35.28 -10.50
CA SER A 21 -30.36 34.29 -11.53
C SER A 21 -29.32 33.16 -11.50
N PRO A 22 -29.73 31.89 -11.67
CA PRO A 22 -28.77 30.82 -11.80
C PRO A 22 -28.04 31.00 -13.16
N PHE A 23 -26.87 31.58 -13.14
CA PHE A 23 -25.93 31.40 -14.24
C PHE A 23 -25.54 29.93 -14.25
N PHE A 24 -26.22 29.13 -15.07
CA PHE A 24 -25.66 27.89 -15.55
C PHE A 24 -24.43 28.25 -16.39
N ILE A 25 -23.28 28.28 -15.79
CA ILE A 25 -22.03 28.20 -16.54
C ILE A 25 -22.02 26.78 -17.12
N ASN A 26 -22.44 26.65 -18.37
CA ASN A 26 -22.02 25.53 -19.19
C ASN A 26 -20.50 25.64 -19.34
N ALA A 27 -19.77 25.08 -18.36
CA ALA A 27 -18.37 24.80 -18.52
C ALA A 27 -18.28 23.70 -19.59
N THR A 28 -18.09 24.09 -20.83
CA THR A 28 -17.39 23.25 -21.79
C THR A 28 -16.16 22.71 -21.07
N PRO A 29 -15.82 21.41 -21.17
CA PRO A 29 -14.60 20.91 -20.58
C PRO A 29 -13.45 21.75 -21.14
N GLY A 30 -12.99 22.74 -20.39
CA GLY A 30 -11.89 23.60 -20.77
C GLY A 30 -10.67 22.71 -20.91
N SER A 31 -9.98 22.79 -22.03
CA SER A 31 -8.67 22.18 -22.18
C SER A 31 -7.78 22.73 -21.06
N VAL A 32 -7.34 21.84 -20.16
CA VAL A 32 -6.39 22.19 -19.10
C VAL A 32 -5.17 22.83 -19.78
N GLY A 33 -4.81 24.04 -19.41
CA GLY A 33 -3.69 24.76 -20.01
C GLY A 33 -2.39 23.97 -19.83
N ALA A 34 -1.42 24.14 -20.73
CA ALA A 34 -0.13 23.42 -20.63
C ALA A 34 0.61 23.68 -19.31
N ASN A 35 0.38 24.85 -18.69
CA ASN A 35 0.98 25.25 -17.42
C ASN A 35 0.26 24.65 -16.19
N ASP A 36 -0.95 24.08 -16.38
CA ASP A 36 -1.75 23.50 -15.31
C ASP A 36 -1.62 21.97 -15.24
N LYS A 37 -0.74 21.38 -16.07
CA LYS A 37 -0.50 19.94 -16.10
C LYS A 37 0.37 19.48 -14.96
N ILE A 38 -0.02 18.37 -14.32
CA ILE A 38 0.82 17.61 -13.41
C ILE A 38 1.63 16.60 -14.22
N ARG A 39 2.94 16.80 -14.27
CA ARG A 39 3.86 16.01 -15.09
C ARG A 39 4.39 14.85 -14.27
N VAL A 40 4.10 13.62 -14.71
CA VAL A 40 4.48 12.41 -13.98
C VAL A 40 5.62 11.67 -14.67
N GLY A 41 6.49 11.06 -13.86
CA GLY A 41 7.48 10.07 -14.26
C GLY A 41 7.26 8.76 -13.52
N LEU A 42 7.34 7.61 -14.23
CA LEU A 42 7.19 6.28 -13.65
C LEU A 42 8.55 5.58 -13.59
N ILE A 43 8.89 5.03 -12.42
CA ILE A 43 10.03 4.13 -12.20
C ILE A 43 9.47 2.74 -11.90
N GLY A 44 9.85 1.72 -12.72
CA GLY A 44 9.29 0.37 -12.65
C GLY A 44 7.99 0.26 -13.45
N CYS A 45 8.13 -0.01 -14.74
CA CYS A 45 7.03 0.07 -15.71
C CYS A 45 6.21 -1.22 -15.86
N LYS A 46 6.50 -2.27 -15.08
CA LYS A 46 5.80 -3.56 -15.18
C LYS A 46 4.72 -3.68 -14.10
N GLY A 47 3.68 -4.49 -14.39
CA GLY A 47 2.66 -4.85 -13.41
C GLY A 47 1.97 -3.64 -12.78
N MET A 48 2.01 -3.54 -11.44
CA MET A 48 1.27 -2.52 -10.70
C MET A 48 1.72 -1.10 -11.03
N GLY A 49 3.03 -0.83 -11.17
CA GLY A 49 3.51 0.50 -11.54
C GLY A 49 2.90 1.03 -12.84
N PHE A 50 2.69 0.17 -13.86
CA PHE A 50 1.99 0.61 -15.06
C PHE A 50 0.48 0.81 -14.84
N SER A 51 -0.14 0.00 -13.99
CA SER A 51 -1.55 0.18 -13.61
C SER A 51 -1.76 1.51 -12.87
N ASP A 52 -0.81 1.89 -12.01
CA ASP A 52 -0.82 3.19 -11.34
C ASP A 52 -0.73 4.33 -12.37
N LEU A 53 0.22 4.26 -13.30
CA LEU A 53 0.33 5.25 -14.37
C LEU A 53 -0.97 5.35 -15.18
N GLN A 54 -1.61 4.23 -15.51
CA GLN A 54 -2.89 4.24 -16.23
C GLN A 54 -3.98 4.94 -15.42
N ALA A 55 -4.02 4.75 -14.09
CA ALA A 55 -4.96 5.45 -13.21
C ALA A 55 -4.67 6.97 -13.16
N PHE A 56 -3.40 7.37 -13.12
CA PHE A 56 -3.00 8.77 -13.24
C PHE A 56 -3.45 9.38 -14.57
N LEU A 57 -3.25 8.69 -15.69
CA LEU A 57 -3.59 9.16 -17.04
C LEU A 57 -5.10 9.26 -17.31
N ARG A 58 -5.95 8.72 -16.45
CA ARG A 58 -7.41 8.95 -16.52
C ARG A 58 -7.81 10.38 -16.14
N ASN A 59 -6.90 11.12 -15.50
CA ASN A 59 -7.14 12.49 -15.09
C ASN A 59 -6.59 13.46 -16.15
N PRO A 60 -7.43 14.32 -16.73
CA PRO A 60 -7.06 15.15 -17.87
C PRO A 60 -5.94 16.16 -17.61
N GLU A 61 -5.70 16.48 -16.33
CA GLU A 61 -4.60 17.34 -15.90
C GLU A 61 -3.24 16.64 -15.81
N VAL A 62 -3.18 15.32 -15.99
CA VAL A 62 -1.93 14.54 -15.88
C VAL A 62 -1.28 14.36 -17.26
N GLU A 63 0.04 14.47 -17.31
CA GLU A 63 0.86 14.15 -18.48
C GLU A 63 2.05 13.27 -18.09
N CYS A 64 2.18 12.09 -18.72
CA CYS A 64 3.39 11.26 -18.56
C CYS A 64 4.49 11.79 -19.47
N ILE A 65 5.60 12.23 -18.89
CA ILE A 65 6.75 12.76 -19.62
C ILE A 65 7.99 11.87 -19.56
N ALA A 66 8.03 10.91 -18.64
CA ALA A 66 9.18 10.02 -18.50
C ALA A 66 8.76 8.62 -18.02
N LEU A 67 9.46 7.61 -18.55
CA LEU A 67 9.41 6.23 -18.07
C LEU A 67 10.83 5.74 -17.77
N CYS A 68 10.98 4.92 -16.73
CA CYS A 68 12.23 4.30 -16.37
C CYS A 68 12.03 2.83 -16.03
N ASP A 69 12.77 1.95 -16.72
CA ASP A 69 12.83 0.53 -16.41
C ASP A 69 14.21 -0.03 -16.79
N ILE A 70 14.66 -1.04 -16.07
CA ILE A 70 15.94 -1.72 -16.32
C ILE A 70 15.86 -2.74 -17.48
N ASP A 71 14.65 -3.06 -17.91
CA ASP A 71 14.32 -4.01 -18.97
C ASP A 71 13.89 -3.25 -20.23
N ASP A 72 14.68 -3.36 -21.31
CA ASP A 72 14.43 -2.64 -22.57
C ASP A 72 13.09 -3.02 -23.22
N GLU A 73 12.69 -4.28 -23.14
CA GLU A 73 11.42 -4.76 -23.69
C GLU A 73 10.24 -4.14 -22.94
N VAL A 74 10.28 -4.15 -21.61
CA VAL A 74 9.27 -3.52 -20.76
C VAL A 74 9.19 -2.03 -21.05
N LEU A 75 10.33 -1.33 -21.03
CA LEU A 75 10.39 0.11 -21.23
C LEU A 75 9.78 0.53 -22.58
N ASN A 76 10.19 -0.13 -23.66
CA ASN A 76 9.72 0.21 -25.01
C ASN A 76 8.24 -0.15 -25.22
N SER A 77 7.79 -1.32 -24.75
CA SER A 77 6.39 -1.73 -24.86
C SER A 77 5.47 -0.78 -24.10
N ARG A 78 5.85 -0.36 -22.88
CA ARG A 78 5.06 0.58 -22.08
C ARG A 78 5.08 2.00 -22.63
N ALA A 79 6.17 2.43 -23.25
CA ALA A 79 6.19 3.70 -23.98
C ALA A 79 5.20 3.71 -25.16
N ALA A 80 5.16 2.63 -25.94
CA ALA A 80 4.19 2.49 -27.04
C ALA A 80 2.75 2.42 -26.54
N GLU A 81 2.48 1.71 -25.44
CA GLU A 81 1.15 1.63 -24.82
C GLU A 81 0.70 2.99 -24.26
N THR A 82 1.59 3.71 -23.58
CA THR A 82 1.32 5.08 -23.10
C THR A 82 0.97 6.02 -24.26
N GLN A 83 1.68 5.89 -25.38
CA GLN A 83 1.38 6.67 -26.59
C GLN A 83 -0.01 6.34 -27.16
N LYS A 84 -0.41 5.06 -27.13
CA LYS A 84 -1.78 4.67 -27.57
C LYS A 84 -2.86 5.26 -26.65
N ILE A 85 -2.62 5.28 -25.35
CA ILE A 85 -3.57 5.82 -24.36
C ILE A 85 -3.70 7.34 -24.49
N THR A 86 -2.59 8.05 -24.64
CA THR A 86 -2.54 9.51 -24.53
C THR A 86 -2.55 10.22 -25.88
N GLY A 87 -2.31 9.52 -26.99
CA GLY A 87 -2.06 10.09 -28.32
C GLY A 87 -0.70 10.81 -28.43
N LYS A 88 0.12 10.83 -27.36
CA LYS A 88 1.39 11.54 -27.30
C LYS A 88 2.55 10.58 -27.02
N LYS A 89 3.68 10.79 -27.71
CA LYS A 89 4.90 10.04 -27.44
C LYS A 89 5.50 10.47 -26.10
N VAL A 90 5.91 9.49 -25.27
CA VAL A 90 6.66 9.78 -24.05
C VAL A 90 8.02 10.38 -24.45
N LYS A 91 8.35 11.54 -23.89
CA LYS A 91 9.55 12.31 -24.30
C LYS A 91 10.86 11.63 -23.87
N ASN A 92 10.87 11.06 -22.66
CA ASN A 92 12.10 10.59 -22.02
C ASN A 92 11.94 9.13 -21.60
N LEU A 93 12.89 8.29 -22.01
CA LEU A 93 13.01 6.89 -21.62
C LEU A 93 14.37 6.71 -20.95
N TYR A 94 14.36 6.21 -19.71
CA TYR A 94 15.56 6.05 -18.89
C TYR A 94 15.74 4.59 -18.47
N LYS A 95 16.98 4.13 -18.35
CA LYS A 95 17.34 2.88 -17.67
C LYS A 95 17.80 3.12 -16.23
N ASP A 96 18.27 4.31 -15.94
CA ASP A 96 18.72 4.75 -14.62
C ASP A 96 17.71 5.71 -14.01
N TRP A 97 17.10 5.30 -12.91
CA TRP A 97 16.08 6.06 -12.20
C TRP A 97 16.59 7.42 -11.70
N ARG A 98 17.89 7.57 -11.43
CA ARG A 98 18.49 8.84 -11.00
C ARG A 98 18.32 9.92 -12.06
N LYS A 99 18.47 9.56 -13.34
CA LYS A 99 18.25 10.47 -14.47
C LYS A 99 16.79 10.91 -14.60
N LEU A 100 15.84 10.04 -14.24
CA LEU A 100 14.43 10.44 -14.18
C LEU A 100 14.20 11.45 -13.06
N ILE A 101 14.75 11.21 -11.88
CA ILE A 101 14.62 12.11 -10.73
C ILE A 101 15.30 13.47 -11.00
N ASP A 102 16.43 13.48 -11.68
CA ASP A 102 17.14 14.72 -12.07
C ASP A 102 16.37 15.57 -13.08
N ASN A 103 15.39 15.02 -13.77
CA ASN A 103 14.57 15.75 -14.73
C ASN A 103 13.67 16.77 -14.03
N LYS A 104 13.96 18.07 -14.24
CA LYS A 104 13.25 19.18 -13.60
C LYS A 104 11.82 19.38 -14.08
N ASP A 105 11.46 18.78 -15.22
CA ASP A 105 10.10 18.85 -15.73
C ASP A 105 9.12 17.88 -15.05
N ILE A 106 9.57 17.01 -14.17
CA ILE A 106 8.73 16.07 -13.43
C ILE A 106 8.27 16.71 -12.12
N ASP A 107 6.97 16.70 -11.88
CA ASP A 107 6.35 17.16 -10.62
C ASP A 107 6.13 16.01 -9.65
N VAL A 108 5.74 14.83 -10.17
CA VAL A 108 5.40 13.64 -9.38
C VAL A 108 6.13 12.41 -9.91
N VAL A 109 6.71 11.63 -9.00
CA VAL A 109 7.31 10.33 -9.29
C VAL A 109 6.40 9.21 -8.81
N ILE A 110 6.10 8.27 -9.70
CA ILE A 110 5.44 7.00 -9.36
C ILE A 110 6.54 5.96 -9.19
N VAL A 111 6.64 5.37 -7.99
CA VAL A 111 7.61 4.32 -7.65
C VAL A 111 6.88 2.99 -7.63
N GLY A 112 7.01 2.20 -8.72
CA GLY A 112 6.39 0.89 -8.90
C GLY A 112 7.41 -0.25 -9.05
N THR A 113 8.60 -0.08 -8.47
CA THR A 113 9.69 -1.05 -8.45
C THR A 113 9.46 -2.19 -7.45
N PRO A 114 10.32 -3.23 -7.38
CA PRO A 114 10.33 -4.15 -6.26
C PRO A 114 10.65 -3.46 -4.93
N ASP A 115 10.16 -4.04 -3.82
CA ASP A 115 10.13 -3.44 -2.47
C ASP A 115 11.49 -2.92 -1.99
N HIS A 116 12.58 -3.64 -2.30
CA HIS A 116 13.94 -3.27 -1.88
C HIS A 116 14.48 -1.98 -2.50
N TRP A 117 13.79 -1.44 -3.50
CA TRP A 117 14.13 -0.17 -4.14
C TRP A 117 13.36 1.04 -3.63
N HIS A 118 12.21 0.83 -2.98
CA HIS A 118 11.28 1.90 -2.63
C HIS A 118 11.95 3.01 -1.81
N CYS A 119 12.73 2.64 -0.79
CA CYS A 119 13.36 3.62 0.10
C CYS A 119 14.28 4.59 -0.66
N LEU A 120 15.23 4.08 -1.43
CA LEU A 120 16.19 4.92 -2.16
C LEU A 120 15.51 5.85 -3.16
N GLN A 121 14.58 5.33 -3.95
CA GLN A 121 13.92 6.08 -5.01
C GLN A 121 12.97 7.14 -4.45
N MET A 122 12.18 6.79 -3.43
CA MET A 122 11.25 7.71 -2.79
C MET A 122 11.99 8.85 -2.07
N VAL A 123 13.04 8.53 -1.30
CA VAL A 123 13.84 9.53 -0.59
C VAL A 123 14.50 10.49 -1.58
N ALA A 124 15.14 9.97 -2.63
CA ALA A 124 15.77 10.81 -3.64
C ALA A 124 14.76 11.69 -4.40
N ALA A 125 13.55 11.19 -4.66
CA ALA A 125 12.48 11.98 -5.27
C ALA A 125 12.05 13.14 -4.36
N CYS A 126 11.86 12.87 -3.05
CA CYS A 126 11.55 13.91 -2.06
C CYS A 126 12.66 14.97 -1.97
N GLU A 127 13.92 14.56 -1.92
CA GLU A 127 15.09 15.45 -1.91
C GLU A 127 15.15 16.32 -3.16
N ALA A 128 14.82 15.78 -4.33
CA ALA A 128 14.72 16.52 -5.58
C ALA A 128 13.47 17.42 -5.69
N GLY A 129 12.68 17.52 -4.62
CA GLY A 129 11.50 18.39 -4.54
C GLY A 129 10.26 17.85 -5.24
N LYS A 130 10.18 16.55 -5.52
CA LYS A 130 9.04 15.92 -6.20
C LYS A 130 8.08 15.29 -5.20
N ASP A 131 6.79 15.34 -5.50
CA ASP A 131 5.80 14.56 -4.77
C ASP A 131 5.84 13.11 -5.25
N VAL A 132 5.36 12.15 -4.43
CA VAL A 132 5.58 10.73 -4.71
C VAL A 132 4.33 9.91 -4.50
N TYR A 133 4.02 9.05 -5.46
CA TYR A 133 3.17 7.88 -5.25
C TYR A 133 4.10 6.66 -5.17
N CYS A 134 4.15 6.01 -4.00
CA CYS A 134 5.01 4.86 -3.77
C CYS A 134 4.19 3.60 -3.58
N GLU A 135 4.47 2.56 -4.36
CA GLU A 135 3.80 1.29 -4.19
C GLU A 135 4.08 0.66 -2.81
N LYS A 136 3.13 -0.19 -2.39
CA LYS A 136 3.19 -0.96 -1.15
C LYS A 136 4.04 -2.24 -1.35
N PRO A 137 4.63 -2.78 -0.27
CA PRO A 137 4.84 -2.20 1.05
C PRO A 137 5.78 -1.01 0.96
N LEU A 138 5.59 0.00 1.82
CA LEU A 138 6.37 1.23 1.73
C LEU A 138 7.89 0.97 1.76
N GLY A 139 8.36 0.15 2.69
CA GLY A 139 9.78 -0.22 2.82
C GLY A 139 9.96 -1.71 3.09
N ASN A 140 11.13 -2.21 2.77
CA ASN A 140 11.53 -3.61 2.93
C ASN A 140 12.17 -3.89 4.32
N SER A 141 12.22 -2.88 5.18
CA SER A 141 12.62 -2.99 6.61
C SER A 141 11.94 -1.88 7.44
N ILE A 142 11.97 -2.05 8.75
CA ILE A 142 11.37 -1.06 9.69
C ILE A 142 12.12 0.27 9.59
N GLU A 143 13.45 0.25 9.54
CA GLU A 143 14.24 1.48 9.47
C GLU A 143 14.08 2.22 8.14
N GLU A 144 13.95 1.50 7.01
CA GLU A 144 13.60 2.14 5.74
C GLU A 144 12.29 2.93 5.85
N CYS A 145 11.26 2.36 6.45
CA CYS A 145 9.98 3.05 6.67
C CYS A 145 10.16 4.32 7.52
N ASN A 146 10.98 4.27 8.58
CA ASN A 146 11.27 5.42 9.42
C ASN A 146 12.00 6.53 8.65
N ILE A 147 12.99 6.16 7.84
CA ILE A 147 13.76 7.09 6.99
C ILE A 147 12.83 7.77 5.97
N MET A 148 11.96 7.00 5.32
CA MET A 148 11.04 7.52 4.30
C MET A 148 10.04 8.53 4.88
N VAL A 149 9.52 8.29 6.09
CA VAL A 149 8.67 9.26 6.79
C VAL A 149 9.44 10.55 7.08
N ARG A 150 10.66 10.44 7.66
CA ARG A 150 11.50 11.62 7.92
C ARG A 150 11.84 12.40 6.65
N ALA A 151 12.08 11.72 5.52
CA ALA A 151 12.35 12.37 4.25
C ALA A 151 11.15 13.16 3.73
N ALA A 152 9.95 12.57 3.72
CA ALA A 152 8.74 13.27 3.30
C ALA A 152 8.46 14.52 4.16
N GLU A 153 8.72 14.44 5.47
CA GLU A 153 8.59 15.55 6.40
C GLU A 153 9.65 16.63 6.13
N LYS A 154 10.93 16.24 6.13
CA LYS A 154 12.08 17.16 5.94
C LYS A 154 11.97 17.97 4.65
N TYR A 155 11.58 17.31 3.55
CA TYR A 155 11.48 17.96 2.25
C TYR A 155 10.08 18.51 1.94
N ASN A 156 9.13 18.38 2.88
CA ASN A 156 7.75 18.86 2.77
C ASN A 156 7.07 18.36 1.48
N ARG A 157 7.13 17.05 1.21
CA ARG A 157 6.53 16.44 0.04
C ARG A 157 5.22 15.73 0.38
N VAL A 158 4.31 15.75 -0.59
CA VAL A 158 3.07 14.97 -0.54
C VAL A 158 3.40 13.57 -1.03
N VAL A 159 3.29 12.59 -0.14
CA VAL A 159 3.54 11.17 -0.45
C VAL A 159 2.29 10.36 -0.14
N GLN A 160 1.84 9.59 -1.12
CA GLN A 160 0.80 8.60 -0.95
C GLN A 160 1.33 7.20 -1.23
N VAL A 161 0.93 6.23 -0.43
CA VAL A 161 1.36 4.84 -0.55
C VAL A 161 0.25 3.99 -1.15
N GLY A 162 0.59 2.99 -1.97
CA GLY A 162 -0.32 2.20 -2.80
C GLY A 162 -1.36 1.32 -2.07
N GLN A 163 -1.77 1.67 -0.84
CA GLN A 163 -2.90 1.04 -0.13
C GLN A 163 -4.25 1.57 -0.67
N TRP A 164 -4.51 1.37 -1.95
CA TRP A 164 -5.64 1.94 -2.67
C TRP A 164 -7.02 1.54 -2.11
N GLN A 165 -7.12 0.41 -1.39
CA GLN A 165 -8.36 0.01 -0.72
C GLN A 165 -8.87 1.10 0.24
N ARG A 166 -7.99 1.92 0.84
CA ARG A 166 -8.39 3.05 1.70
C ARG A 166 -9.25 4.11 1.03
N SER A 167 -9.25 4.14 -0.30
CA SER A 167 -10.10 5.04 -1.09
C SER A 167 -11.38 4.37 -1.60
N ASP A 168 -11.57 3.09 -1.30
CA ASP A 168 -12.70 2.31 -1.80
C ASP A 168 -13.90 2.43 -0.86
N PRO A 169 -15.07 2.91 -1.35
CA PRO A 169 -16.19 3.29 -0.48
C PRO A 169 -16.73 2.17 0.41
N HIS A 170 -16.83 0.94 -0.10
CA HIS A 170 -17.38 -0.17 0.70
C HIS A 170 -16.49 -0.54 1.89
N TRP A 171 -15.17 -0.34 1.77
CA TRP A 171 -14.26 -0.51 2.91
C TRP A 171 -14.49 0.57 3.97
N GLN A 172 -14.73 1.82 3.55
CA GLN A 172 -15.04 2.91 4.47
C GLN A 172 -16.36 2.68 5.18
N ASP A 173 -17.38 2.19 4.46
CA ASP A 173 -18.68 1.80 5.06
C ASP A 173 -18.52 0.70 6.11
N ALA A 174 -17.71 -0.32 5.81
CA ALA A 174 -17.42 -1.40 6.75
C ALA A 174 -16.75 -0.86 8.03
N MET A 175 -15.78 0.05 7.89
CA MET A 175 -15.11 0.66 9.05
C MET A 175 -16.05 1.58 9.83
N ALA A 176 -16.91 2.33 9.17
CA ALA A 176 -17.95 3.11 9.85
C ALA A 176 -18.87 2.20 10.69
N PHE A 177 -19.22 1.01 10.20
CA PHE A 177 -19.99 0.05 10.97
C PHE A 177 -19.20 -0.51 12.16
N VAL A 178 -17.92 -0.86 11.99
CA VAL A 178 -17.04 -1.29 13.10
C VAL A 178 -16.99 -0.22 14.19
N HIS A 179 -16.79 1.04 13.82
CA HIS A 179 -16.70 2.18 14.75
C HIS A 179 -18.04 2.56 15.38
N SER A 180 -19.18 2.10 14.84
CA SER A 180 -20.51 2.36 15.43
C SER A 180 -20.72 1.65 16.76
N GLY A 181 -19.88 0.66 17.11
CA GLY A 181 -19.99 -0.12 18.34
C GLY A 181 -21.09 -1.19 18.32
N GLN A 182 -21.83 -1.34 17.24
CA GLN A 182 -22.94 -2.31 17.14
C GLN A 182 -22.48 -3.76 17.32
N LEU A 183 -21.23 -4.07 16.96
CA LEU A 183 -20.63 -5.42 17.17
C LEU A 183 -20.41 -5.75 18.66
N GLY A 184 -20.56 -4.78 19.57
CA GLY A 184 -20.14 -4.93 20.96
C GLY A 184 -18.61 -4.94 21.09
N LYS A 185 -18.08 -5.48 22.20
CA LYS A 185 -16.62 -5.58 22.38
C LYS A 185 -16.03 -6.55 21.35
N ILE A 186 -15.16 -6.04 20.49
CA ILE A 186 -14.39 -6.89 19.55
C ILE A 186 -13.25 -7.56 20.32
N ARG A 187 -13.17 -8.88 20.25
CA ARG A 187 -12.21 -9.70 20.98
C ARG A 187 -11.06 -10.20 20.13
N THR A 188 -11.31 -10.35 18.82
CA THR A 188 -10.27 -10.72 17.86
C THR A 188 -10.62 -10.20 16.48
N VAL A 189 -9.59 -9.84 15.71
CA VAL A 189 -9.72 -9.58 14.28
C VAL A 189 -8.98 -10.69 13.54
N ARG A 190 -9.71 -11.46 12.73
CA ARG A 190 -9.14 -12.50 11.86
C ARG A 190 -8.84 -11.90 10.51
N VAL A 191 -7.58 -11.87 10.15
CA VAL A 191 -7.09 -11.38 8.85
C VAL A 191 -6.53 -12.56 8.09
N PHE A 192 -7.00 -12.82 6.88
CA PHE A 192 -6.61 -14.02 6.15
C PHE A 192 -6.41 -13.75 4.65
N SER A 193 -5.50 -14.50 4.04
CA SER A 193 -5.19 -14.43 2.62
C SER A 193 -4.78 -15.80 2.10
N TYR A 194 -5.69 -16.47 1.42
CA TYR A 194 -5.52 -17.78 0.79
C TYR A 194 -5.40 -17.55 -0.72
N GLN A 195 -4.25 -17.91 -1.30
CA GLN A 195 -3.89 -17.50 -2.66
C GLN A 195 -3.62 -18.75 -3.53
N GLY A 196 -4.70 -19.39 -3.98
CA GLY A 196 -4.65 -20.59 -4.83
C GLY A 196 -4.01 -20.37 -6.19
N TRP A 197 -4.00 -19.13 -6.67
CA TRP A 197 -3.35 -18.75 -7.91
C TRP A 197 -1.80 -18.75 -7.85
N CYS A 198 -1.21 -18.78 -6.65
CA CYS A 198 0.23 -18.86 -6.48
C CYS A 198 0.70 -20.33 -6.60
N PRO A 199 1.36 -20.72 -7.69
CA PRO A 199 1.89 -22.06 -7.84
C PRO A 199 3.20 -22.23 -7.09
N SER A 200 3.63 -23.48 -6.90
CA SER A 200 5.01 -23.81 -6.57
C SER A 200 5.97 -23.23 -7.62
N ILE A 201 7.10 -22.70 -7.19
CA ILE A 201 8.16 -22.18 -8.06
C ILE A 201 9.27 -23.23 -8.14
N PRO A 202 9.40 -23.97 -9.26
CA PRO A 202 10.40 -25.03 -9.36
C PRO A 202 11.82 -24.47 -9.26
N VAL A 203 12.69 -25.20 -8.57
CA VAL A 203 14.12 -24.84 -8.50
C VAL A 203 14.73 -24.86 -9.89
N LYS A 204 15.40 -23.79 -10.27
CA LYS A 204 16.12 -23.64 -11.55
C LYS A 204 17.57 -23.25 -11.30
N PRO A 205 18.49 -23.66 -12.17
CA PRO A 205 19.87 -23.19 -12.11
C PRO A 205 19.95 -21.69 -12.40
N ASP A 206 21.04 -21.08 -11.95
CA ASP A 206 21.38 -19.73 -12.37
C ASP A 206 21.72 -19.73 -13.87
N GLU A 207 21.41 -18.63 -14.54
CA GLU A 207 21.57 -18.47 -15.98
C GLU A 207 22.21 -17.12 -16.33
N PRO A 208 22.76 -16.96 -17.55
CA PRO A 208 23.25 -15.65 -17.98
C PRO A 208 22.15 -14.60 -17.96
N VAL A 209 22.52 -13.35 -17.66
CA VAL A 209 21.59 -12.22 -17.72
C VAL A 209 21.06 -12.06 -19.15
N PRO A 210 19.73 -12.04 -19.36
CA PRO A 210 19.18 -11.84 -20.71
C PRO A 210 19.59 -10.48 -21.30
N ALA A 211 19.75 -10.43 -22.62
CA ALA A 211 20.05 -9.18 -23.32
C ALA A 211 18.98 -8.11 -23.04
N GLY A 212 19.40 -6.86 -22.92
CA GLY A 212 18.51 -5.73 -22.65
C GLY A 212 18.17 -5.49 -21.19
N ILE A 213 18.62 -6.35 -20.26
CA ILE A 213 18.37 -6.23 -18.83
C ILE A 213 19.61 -5.69 -18.11
N ASP A 214 19.47 -4.61 -17.34
CA ASP A 214 20.48 -4.14 -16.39
C ASP A 214 20.23 -4.83 -15.03
N TYR A 215 20.80 -6.03 -14.87
CA TYR A 215 20.57 -6.84 -13.68
C TYR A 215 21.29 -6.30 -12.44
N ASP A 216 22.43 -5.61 -12.60
CA ASP A 216 23.10 -4.99 -11.45
C ASP A 216 22.27 -3.84 -10.86
N MET A 217 21.64 -3.05 -11.73
CA MET A 217 20.68 -2.02 -11.33
C MET A 217 19.41 -2.67 -10.76
N TRP A 218 18.95 -3.83 -11.29
CA TRP A 218 17.81 -4.53 -10.69
C TRP A 218 18.11 -4.99 -9.27
N LEU A 219 19.29 -5.56 -9.01
CA LEU A 219 19.73 -5.98 -7.66
C LEU A 219 19.82 -4.78 -6.72
N GLY A 220 20.37 -3.67 -7.19
CA GLY A 220 20.49 -2.44 -6.41
C GLY A 220 21.10 -2.65 -5.02
N PRO A 221 20.40 -2.23 -3.95
CA PRO A 221 20.89 -2.36 -2.58
C PRO A 221 20.86 -3.80 -2.04
N ALA A 222 20.17 -4.72 -2.71
CA ALA A 222 20.13 -6.12 -2.31
C ALA A 222 21.48 -6.84 -2.50
N PRO A 223 21.74 -7.93 -1.79
CA PRO A 223 22.98 -8.71 -1.95
C PRO A 223 23.22 -9.14 -3.40
N LYS A 224 24.48 -9.20 -3.81
CA LYS A 224 24.84 -9.66 -5.14
C LYS A 224 24.58 -11.16 -5.28
N ARG A 225 23.73 -11.54 -6.22
CA ARG A 225 23.40 -12.93 -6.56
C ARG A 225 23.47 -13.12 -8.09
N PRO A 226 23.85 -14.28 -8.59
CA PRO A 226 23.75 -14.61 -10.02
C PRO A 226 22.30 -14.43 -10.51
N PHE A 227 22.12 -14.17 -11.80
CA PHE A 227 20.78 -14.08 -12.36
C PHE A 227 20.07 -15.42 -12.28
N ASN A 228 18.86 -15.38 -11.77
CA ASN A 228 17.96 -16.54 -11.72
C ASN A 228 16.53 -16.04 -11.99
N ARG A 229 15.89 -16.63 -12.98
CA ARG A 229 14.56 -16.24 -13.43
C ARG A 229 13.50 -16.37 -12.34
N ASN A 230 13.70 -17.27 -11.37
CA ASN A 230 12.80 -17.44 -10.23
C ASN A 230 12.77 -16.24 -9.27
N ARG A 231 13.83 -15.43 -9.25
CA ARG A 231 13.95 -14.23 -8.40
C ARG A 231 13.57 -12.94 -9.12
N PHE A 232 13.41 -13.01 -10.44
CA PHE A 232 13.29 -11.84 -11.30
C PHE A 232 11.85 -11.47 -11.62
N HIS A 233 11.55 -10.19 -11.82
CA HIS A 233 10.24 -9.63 -12.07
C HIS A 233 9.22 -9.99 -10.96
N PHE A 234 8.09 -10.64 -11.29
CA PHE A 234 6.97 -10.86 -10.38
C PHE A 234 7.34 -11.67 -9.14
N THR A 235 8.21 -12.68 -9.28
CA THR A 235 8.49 -13.68 -8.24
C THR A 235 9.49 -13.21 -7.18
N PHE A 236 10.08 -12.02 -7.30
CA PHE A 236 10.93 -11.40 -6.26
C PHE A 236 10.28 -11.44 -4.86
N ARG A 237 8.96 -11.41 -4.80
CA ARG A 237 8.15 -11.39 -3.58
C ARG A 237 8.47 -12.50 -2.60
N TRP A 238 8.92 -13.63 -3.12
CA TRP A 238 9.15 -14.87 -2.35
C TRP A 238 10.59 -15.03 -1.86
N PHE A 239 11.40 -13.98 -1.98
CA PHE A 239 12.82 -14.00 -1.60
C PHE A 239 13.13 -12.87 -0.63
N TRP A 240 13.71 -13.24 0.54
CA TRP A 240 13.94 -12.31 1.66
C TRP A 240 14.83 -11.11 1.31
N ASP A 241 15.73 -11.25 0.34
CA ASP A 241 16.58 -10.15 -0.10
C ASP A 241 15.77 -8.99 -0.71
N TYR A 242 14.65 -9.29 -1.34
CA TYR A 242 13.90 -8.33 -2.15
C TYR A 242 12.54 -7.94 -1.55
N ALA A 243 11.91 -8.83 -0.78
CA ALA A 243 10.58 -8.62 -0.22
C ALA A 243 10.36 -9.46 1.05
N GLY A 244 9.12 -9.55 1.54
CA GLY A 244 8.76 -10.26 2.76
C GLY A 244 7.64 -11.29 2.58
N GLY A 245 7.49 -11.87 1.39
CA GLY A 245 6.47 -12.89 1.11
C GLY A 245 5.05 -12.35 1.16
N LEU A 246 4.09 -13.25 1.32
CA LEU A 246 2.67 -12.89 1.33
C LEU A 246 2.30 -11.98 2.51
N MET A 247 3.05 -12.04 3.61
CA MET A 247 2.88 -11.16 4.78
C MET A 247 3.04 -9.68 4.41
N THR A 248 3.99 -9.33 3.54
CA THR A 248 4.19 -7.94 3.10
C THR A 248 3.50 -7.62 1.79
N ASP A 249 3.18 -8.62 0.96
CA ASP A 249 2.45 -8.40 -0.29
C ASP A 249 0.94 -8.21 -0.05
N TRP A 250 0.27 -9.18 0.57
CA TRP A 250 -1.16 -9.11 0.91
C TRP A 250 -1.44 -8.61 2.32
N GLY A 251 -0.53 -8.91 3.26
CA GLY A 251 -0.71 -8.50 4.65
C GLY A 251 -0.86 -6.99 4.80
N VAL A 252 -0.08 -6.19 4.07
CA VAL A 252 -0.19 -4.72 4.12
C VAL A 252 -1.53 -4.18 3.61
N HIS A 253 -2.26 -4.93 2.78
CA HIS A 253 -3.60 -4.54 2.34
C HIS A 253 -4.68 -4.83 3.39
N LEU A 254 -4.53 -5.92 4.13
CA LEU A 254 -5.58 -6.45 5.00
C LEU A 254 -5.33 -6.09 6.48
N LEU A 255 -4.09 -6.22 6.98
CA LEU A 255 -3.73 -5.77 8.33
C LEU A 255 -3.99 -4.27 8.50
N ASP A 256 -3.87 -3.48 7.43
CA ASP A 256 -4.23 -2.06 7.40
C ASP A 256 -5.63 -1.83 8.00
N TYR A 257 -6.61 -2.59 7.54
CA TYR A 257 -7.99 -2.45 8.01
C TYR A 257 -8.21 -3.00 9.42
N ALA A 258 -7.45 -4.02 9.83
CA ALA A 258 -7.48 -4.48 11.21
C ALA A 258 -7.02 -3.37 12.17
N LEU A 259 -5.91 -2.70 11.85
CA LEU A 259 -5.39 -1.60 12.66
C LEU A 259 -6.28 -0.37 12.60
N TYR A 260 -6.82 -0.03 11.43
CA TYR A 260 -7.73 1.09 11.25
C TYR A 260 -9.05 0.86 12.01
N GLY A 261 -9.66 -0.32 11.88
CA GLY A 261 -10.92 -0.66 12.57
C GLY A 261 -10.78 -0.70 14.09
N MET A 262 -9.61 -1.12 14.59
CA MET A 262 -9.34 -1.18 16.03
C MET A 262 -8.68 0.09 16.60
N ASN A 263 -8.28 1.03 15.73
CA ASN A 263 -7.62 2.29 16.08
C ASN A 263 -6.40 2.08 17.00
N VAL A 264 -5.49 1.19 16.59
CA VAL A 264 -4.29 0.82 17.36
C VAL A 264 -3.01 1.04 16.59
N THR A 265 -1.90 1.23 17.31
CA THR A 265 -0.60 1.57 16.73
C THR A 265 0.44 0.47 16.88
N ALA A 266 0.50 -0.22 18.02
CA ALA A 266 1.51 -1.23 18.28
C ALA A 266 0.94 -2.37 19.14
N PRO A 267 1.34 -3.63 18.89
CA PRO A 267 0.96 -4.76 19.73
C PRO A 267 1.88 -4.85 20.95
N ASN A 268 1.39 -5.41 22.04
CA ASN A 268 2.20 -5.71 23.22
C ASN A 268 3.15 -6.88 22.98
N SER A 269 2.71 -7.86 22.21
CA SER A 269 3.55 -8.98 21.81
C SER A 269 3.14 -9.57 20.47
N ILE A 270 4.10 -10.21 19.82
CA ILE A 270 3.94 -10.86 18.52
C ILE A 270 4.50 -12.29 18.62
N MET A 271 3.79 -13.25 18.05
CA MET A 271 4.30 -14.61 17.85
C MET A 271 3.83 -15.13 16.49
N ALA A 272 4.65 -15.95 15.85
CA ALA A 272 4.34 -16.51 14.55
C ALA A 272 4.78 -17.97 14.45
N SER A 273 4.04 -18.74 13.66
CA SER A 273 4.35 -20.12 13.31
C SER A 273 3.96 -20.36 11.85
N GLY A 274 4.75 -21.16 11.15
CA GLY A 274 4.53 -21.45 9.74
C GLY A 274 5.69 -22.21 9.13
N GLY A 275 5.69 -22.33 7.82
CA GLY A 275 6.73 -23.04 7.09
C GLY A 275 6.40 -23.21 5.63
N LYS A 276 7.20 -24.03 4.95
CA LYS A 276 6.99 -24.48 3.59
C LYS A 276 6.35 -25.86 3.65
N PHE A 277 5.04 -25.91 3.85
CA PHE A 277 4.30 -27.17 4.06
C PHE A 277 3.60 -27.65 2.78
N GLY A 278 3.13 -26.73 1.95
CA GLY A 278 2.53 -27.04 0.66
C GLY A 278 3.59 -27.32 -0.41
N TYR A 279 4.68 -26.55 -0.39
CA TYR A 279 5.74 -26.59 -1.40
C TYR A 279 7.15 -26.68 -0.77
N PRO A 280 7.48 -27.79 -0.04
CA PRO A 280 8.70 -27.88 0.76
C PRO A 280 9.99 -27.75 -0.08
N ASP A 281 9.96 -28.24 -1.32
CA ASP A 281 11.13 -28.34 -2.20
C ASP A 281 11.17 -27.26 -3.29
N ASP A 282 10.28 -26.24 -3.23
CA ASP A 282 10.28 -25.17 -4.21
C ASP A 282 11.40 -24.13 -3.95
N ALA A 283 11.59 -23.21 -4.90
CA ALA A 283 12.64 -22.20 -4.84
C ALA A 283 12.35 -21.04 -3.88
N CYS A 284 11.12 -20.90 -3.34
CA CYS A 284 10.76 -19.81 -2.46
C CYS A 284 11.52 -19.87 -1.12
N GLU A 285 11.88 -18.72 -0.59
CA GLU A 285 12.53 -18.59 0.72
C GLU A 285 11.49 -18.26 1.82
N THR A 286 10.39 -17.61 1.45
CA THR A 286 9.32 -17.24 2.40
C THR A 286 8.37 -18.42 2.63
N PRO A 287 7.68 -18.47 3.79
CA PRO A 287 6.74 -19.56 4.08
C PRO A 287 5.54 -19.52 3.13
N ASP A 288 5.06 -20.70 2.74
CA ASP A 288 3.79 -20.85 2.00
C ASP A 288 2.57 -20.89 2.92
N LEU A 289 2.79 -21.18 4.22
CA LEU A 289 1.80 -21.08 5.27
C LEU A 289 2.40 -20.32 6.45
N LEU A 290 1.72 -19.28 6.92
CA LEU A 290 2.14 -18.49 8.08
C LEU A 290 0.95 -17.99 8.87
N GLN A 291 0.99 -18.22 10.17
CA GLN A 291 0.06 -17.70 11.16
C GLN A 291 0.80 -16.79 12.13
N THR A 292 0.26 -15.59 12.35
CA THR A 292 0.83 -14.61 13.26
C THR A 292 -0.25 -14.09 14.20
N ILE A 293 0.07 -14.00 15.49
CA ILE A 293 -0.80 -13.45 16.52
C ILE A 293 -0.14 -12.18 17.08
N TYR A 294 -0.84 -11.07 16.94
CA TYR A 294 -0.52 -9.79 17.57
C TYR A 294 -1.44 -9.59 18.75
N THR A 295 -0.89 -9.46 19.94
CA THR A 295 -1.65 -9.32 21.19
C THR A 295 -1.67 -7.86 21.63
N PHE A 296 -2.85 -7.37 21.91
CA PHE A 296 -3.12 -6.06 22.52
C PHE A 296 -3.72 -6.27 23.92
N ASP A 297 -4.04 -5.21 24.65
CA ASP A 297 -4.50 -5.32 26.04
C ASP A 297 -5.75 -6.20 26.21
N ASP A 298 -6.71 -6.06 25.30
CA ASP A 298 -8.02 -6.72 25.43
C ASP A 298 -8.56 -7.36 24.14
N PHE A 299 -7.72 -7.47 23.09
CA PHE A 299 -8.03 -8.22 21.89
C PHE A 299 -6.77 -8.75 21.20
N THR A 300 -6.97 -9.56 20.16
CA THR A 300 -5.88 -10.05 19.30
C THR A 300 -6.17 -9.72 17.84
N VAL A 301 -5.11 -9.52 17.03
CA VAL A 301 -5.16 -9.58 15.57
C VAL A 301 -4.44 -10.84 15.13
N MET A 302 -5.09 -11.65 14.32
CA MET A 302 -4.52 -12.90 13.77
C MET A 302 -4.34 -12.71 12.27
N TRP A 303 -3.13 -12.90 11.78
CA TRP A 303 -2.86 -13.07 10.37
C TRP A 303 -2.74 -14.55 10.04
N ASP A 304 -3.39 -14.99 8.97
CA ASP A 304 -3.35 -16.37 8.50
C ASP A 304 -3.26 -16.38 6.98
N HIS A 305 -2.20 -17.00 6.43
CA HIS A 305 -2.11 -17.15 4.99
C HIS A 305 -1.73 -18.56 4.56
N ALA A 306 -2.21 -18.93 3.38
CA ALA A 306 -1.78 -20.14 2.67
C ALA A 306 -1.66 -19.87 1.16
N ILE A 307 -0.59 -20.38 0.56
CA ILE A 307 -0.36 -20.37 -0.90
C ILE A 307 -0.83 -21.71 -1.47
N GLY A 308 -1.44 -21.70 -2.66
CA GLY A 308 -1.95 -22.88 -3.34
C GLY A 308 -3.32 -23.37 -2.85
N ILE A 309 -3.97 -22.62 -1.99
CA ILE A 309 -5.32 -22.90 -1.46
C ILE A 309 -6.16 -21.63 -1.59
N ASP A 310 -7.44 -21.75 -2.01
CA ASP A 310 -8.36 -20.61 -2.18
C ASP A 310 -9.43 -20.51 -1.09
N ASP A 311 -9.82 -21.61 -0.47
CA ASP A 311 -10.91 -21.62 0.50
C ASP A 311 -10.42 -21.26 1.91
N GLY A 312 -10.59 -19.99 2.27
CA GLY A 312 -10.25 -19.46 3.58
C GLY A 312 -11.45 -19.30 4.52
N ALA A 313 -11.29 -18.47 5.53
CA ALA A 313 -12.34 -18.20 6.51
C ALA A 313 -13.58 -17.56 5.86
N TYR A 314 -14.75 -17.86 6.39
CA TYR A 314 -16.04 -17.32 5.93
C TYR A 314 -16.38 -17.65 4.47
N GLY A 315 -15.80 -18.72 3.88
CA GLY A 315 -15.99 -19.07 2.47
C GLY A 315 -15.38 -18.04 1.50
N ARG A 316 -14.34 -17.33 1.90
CA ARG A 316 -13.66 -16.32 1.11
C ARG A 316 -12.17 -16.62 1.04
N ASN A 317 -11.53 -16.27 -0.06
CA ASN A 317 -10.10 -16.51 -0.21
C ASN A 317 -9.23 -15.43 0.49
N HIS A 318 -9.77 -14.27 0.81
CA HIS A 318 -9.09 -13.23 1.58
C HIS A 318 -10.09 -12.33 2.28
N GLY A 319 -9.66 -11.62 3.28
CA GLY A 319 -10.47 -10.62 3.97
C GLY A 319 -10.17 -10.50 5.46
N LEU A 320 -11.10 -9.87 6.16
CA LEU A 320 -11.07 -9.69 7.60
C LEU A 320 -12.41 -10.07 8.22
N GLY A 321 -12.36 -10.61 9.45
CA GLY A 321 -13.50 -10.79 10.33
C GLY A 321 -13.28 -10.08 11.66
N PHE A 322 -14.05 -9.02 11.94
CA PHE A 322 -14.08 -8.37 13.26
C PHE A 322 -15.06 -9.11 14.16
N VAL A 323 -14.55 -9.95 15.06
CA VAL A 323 -15.36 -10.84 15.90
C VAL A 323 -15.72 -10.13 17.20
N GLY A 324 -16.94 -9.63 17.27
CA GLY A 324 -17.49 -8.93 18.41
C GLY A 324 -18.48 -9.78 19.20
N GLU A 325 -18.95 -9.25 20.33
CA GLU A 325 -19.91 -9.94 21.23
C GLU A 325 -21.29 -10.13 20.63
N ASN A 326 -21.69 -9.24 19.72
CA ASN A 326 -23.02 -9.27 19.11
C ASN A 326 -23.00 -9.91 17.72
N GLY A 327 -21.87 -9.87 17.02
CA GLY A 327 -21.75 -10.40 15.67
C GLY A 327 -20.33 -10.23 15.11
N THR A 328 -20.11 -10.81 13.94
CA THR A 328 -18.87 -10.71 13.19
C THR A 328 -19.10 -9.92 11.91
N LEU A 329 -18.41 -8.77 11.75
CA LEU A 329 -18.35 -8.10 10.46
C LEU A 329 -17.27 -8.77 9.62
N VAL A 330 -17.63 -9.23 8.43
CA VAL A 330 -16.70 -9.80 7.44
C VAL A 330 -16.60 -8.85 6.25
N VAL A 331 -15.37 -8.51 5.82
CA VAL A 331 -15.12 -7.63 4.69
C VAL A 331 -13.98 -8.15 3.81
N ASP A 332 -14.17 -8.06 2.50
CA ASP A 332 -13.16 -8.30 1.46
C ASP A 332 -13.32 -7.34 0.27
N ARG A 333 -12.60 -7.56 -0.82
CA ARG A 333 -12.70 -6.71 -2.03
C ARG A 333 -14.05 -6.82 -2.74
N SER A 334 -14.88 -7.83 -2.45
CA SER A 334 -16.21 -8.00 -3.07
C SER A 334 -17.32 -7.28 -2.31
N GLY A 335 -17.08 -6.93 -1.03
CA GLY A 335 -18.07 -6.29 -0.17
C GLY A 335 -17.96 -6.69 1.29
N TRP A 336 -18.98 -6.35 2.08
CA TRP A 336 -19.03 -6.65 3.50
C TRP A 336 -20.41 -7.07 3.97
N GLU A 337 -20.44 -7.80 5.08
CA GLU A 337 -21.66 -8.31 5.73
C GLU A 337 -21.47 -8.42 7.24
N VAL A 338 -22.56 -8.60 7.98
CA VAL A 338 -22.51 -8.92 9.41
C VAL A 338 -23.24 -10.21 9.71
N ILE A 339 -22.54 -11.14 10.30
CA ILE A 339 -23.05 -12.44 10.76
C ILE A 339 -23.34 -12.30 12.26
N PRO A 340 -24.62 -12.40 12.71
CA PRO A 340 -24.96 -12.27 14.12
C PRO A 340 -24.38 -13.40 14.98
N GLU A 341 -23.90 -13.06 16.17
CA GLU A 341 -23.62 -14.06 17.20
C GLU A 341 -24.92 -14.63 17.74
N LYS A 342 -24.92 -15.94 18.00
CA LYS A 342 -26.09 -16.64 18.56
C LYS A 342 -25.74 -17.25 19.91
N VAL A 343 -26.51 -16.87 20.91
CA VAL A 343 -26.41 -17.46 22.27
C VAL A 343 -27.71 -18.19 22.57
N SER A 344 -27.62 -19.48 22.86
CA SER A 344 -28.79 -20.35 23.07
C SER A 344 -29.82 -20.25 21.92
N GLY A 345 -29.32 -20.17 20.67
CA GLY A 345 -30.14 -20.09 19.45
C GLY A 345 -30.73 -18.72 19.14
N LYS A 346 -30.56 -17.72 20.00
CA LYS A 346 -31.07 -16.35 19.79
C LYS A 346 -29.95 -15.45 19.28
N ALA A 347 -30.19 -14.78 18.17
CA ALA A 347 -29.27 -13.77 17.63
C ALA A 347 -29.16 -12.58 18.56
N ARG A 348 -27.95 -12.05 18.75
CA ARG A 348 -27.68 -10.85 19.58
C ARG A 348 -27.88 -9.54 18.82
N MET A 349 -27.91 -9.59 17.51
CA MET A 349 -28.18 -8.45 16.62
C MET A 349 -28.83 -8.94 15.33
N GLU A 350 -29.33 -8.05 14.52
CA GLU A 350 -29.81 -8.36 13.19
C GLU A 350 -28.63 -8.59 12.23
N ALA A 351 -28.81 -9.51 11.28
CA ALA A 351 -27.85 -9.72 10.21
C ALA A 351 -27.82 -8.52 9.28
N VAL A 352 -26.63 -8.16 8.82
CA VAL A 352 -26.49 -7.25 7.67
C VAL A 352 -26.14 -8.12 6.47
N PRO A 353 -27.03 -8.22 5.46
CA PRO A 353 -26.75 -9.01 4.27
C PRO A 353 -25.59 -8.41 3.49
N LEU A 354 -24.96 -9.22 2.64
CA LEU A 354 -23.81 -8.81 1.84
C LEU A 354 -24.08 -7.52 1.05
N LYS A 355 -23.38 -6.46 1.42
CA LYS A 355 -23.28 -5.20 0.69
C LYS A 355 -22.11 -5.29 -0.27
N LYS A 356 -22.40 -5.41 -1.56
CA LYS A 356 -21.37 -5.54 -2.59
C LYS A 356 -20.53 -4.25 -2.71
N ALA A 357 -19.28 -4.42 -3.11
CA ALA A 357 -18.42 -3.30 -3.50
C ALA A 357 -19.05 -2.49 -4.64
N TYR A 358 -18.84 -1.17 -4.62
CA TYR A 358 -19.43 -0.23 -5.56
C TYR A 358 -18.46 0.92 -5.87
N GLY A 359 -18.78 1.72 -6.90
CA GLY A 359 -17.99 2.87 -7.29
C GLY A 359 -17.04 2.60 -8.47
N GLU A 360 -16.14 3.55 -8.72
CA GLU A 360 -15.21 3.56 -9.86
C GLU A 360 -13.97 2.66 -9.66
N GLY A 361 -13.89 1.94 -8.53
CA GLY A 361 -12.73 1.16 -8.12
C GLY A 361 -11.69 1.98 -7.35
N GLY A 362 -11.18 1.38 -6.27
CA GLY A 362 -10.35 2.05 -5.27
C GLY A 362 -9.11 2.72 -5.83
N LEU A 363 -8.42 2.13 -6.81
CA LEU A 363 -7.19 2.69 -7.38
C LEU A 363 -7.42 4.05 -8.06
N ASN A 364 -8.49 4.19 -8.84
CA ASN A 364 -8.79 5.47 -9.51
C ASN A 364 -9.10 6.57 -8.50
N LEU A 365 -9.93 6.26 -7.49
CA LEU A 365 -10.25 7.16 -6.41
C LEU A 365 -9.01 7.52 -5.57
N HIS A 366 -8.12 6.57 -5.40
CA HIS A 366 -6.87 6.76 -4.66
C HIS A 366 -5.92 7.73 -5.35
N VAL A 367 -5.72 7.56 -6.65
CA VAL A 367 -4.93 8.51 -7.46
C VAL A 367 -5.58 9.88 -7.49
N LYS A 368 -6.91 9.96 -7.62
CA LYS A 368 -7.63 11.24 -7.58
C LYS A 368 -7.41 11.97 -6.25
N ASN A 369 -7.52 11.26 -5.13
CA ASN A 369 -7.19 11.81 -3.81
C ASN A 369 -5.74 12.32 -3.73
N HIS A 370 -4.76 11.58 -4.28
CA HIS A 370 -3.37 12.03 -4.32
C HIS A 370 -3.22 13.34 -5.10
N LEU A 371 -3.82 13.45 -6.28
CA LEU A 371 -3.77 14.66 -7.10
C LEU A 371 -4.44 15.86 -6.37
N GLU A 372 -5.53 15.66 -5.66
CA GLU A 372 -6.15 16.67 -4.82
C GLU A 372 -5.24 17.12 -3.66
N CYS A 373 -4.58 16.16 -3.01
CA CYS A 373 -3.60 16.42 -1.95
C CYS A 373 -2.39 17.21 -2.46
N ILE A 374 -1.88 16.88 -3.66
CA ILE A 374 -0.78 17.62 -4.30
C ILE A 374 -1.19 19.07 -4.57
N LYS A 375 -2.36 19.30 -5.17
CA LYS A 375 -2.86 20.64 -5.49
C LYS A 375 -3.08 21.50 -4.25
N SER A 376 -3.61 20.92 -3.18
CA SER A 376 -3.88 21.60 -1.92
C SER A 376 -2.69 21.65 -0.97
N ARG A 377 -1.57 20.97 -1.31
CA ARG A 377 -0.41 20.75 -0.42
C ARG A 377 -0.80 20.06 0.89
N ASN A 378 -1.89 19.31 0.91
CA ASN A 378 -2.31 18.52 2.05
C ASN A 378 -1.53 17.20 2.08
N ARG A 379 -0.77 16.96 3.13
CA ARG A 379 0.00 15.71 3.31
C ARG A 379 -0.85 14.55 3.84
N ASN A 380 -2.06 14.82 4.31
CA ASN A 380 -2.97 13.81 4.84
C ASN A 380 -3.78 13.13 3.72
N CYS A 381 -3.08 12.42 2.83
CA CYS A 381 -3.73 11.57 1.83
C CYS A 381 -4.46 10.39 2.50
N ASN A 382 -5.36 9.75 1.76
CA ASN A 382 -6.10 8.56 2.27
C ASN A 382 -5.17 7.45 2.77
N ALA A 383 -4.02 7.28 2.15
CA ALA A 383 -2.91 6.46 2.64
C ALA A 383 -1.63 7.31 2.69
N SER A 384 -1.54 8.23 3.65
CA SER A 384 -0.34 9.05 3.84
C SER A 384 0.89 8.17 4.11
N ILE A 385 2.07 8.77 3.99
CA ILE A 385 3.31 8.03 4.24
C ILE A 385 3.37 7.45 5.65
N GLU A 386 2.82 8.14 6.64
CA GLU A 386 2.77 7.67 8.04
C GLU A 386 1.92 6.41 8.15
N ILE A 387 0.76 6.38 7.46
CA ILE A 387 -0.11 5.21 7.39
C ILE A 387 0.63 4.05 6.71
N GLY A 388 1.19 4.30 5.52
CA GLY A 388 1.93 3.26 4.77
C GLY A 388 3.12 2.71 5.54
N ALA A 389 3.87 3.57 6.24
CA ALA A 389 4.98 3.18 7.10
C ALA A 389 4.51 2.34 8.29
N HIS A 390 3.42 2.75 8.92
CA HIS A 390 2.86 2.03 10.07
C HIS A 390 2.50 0.59 9.68
N ILE A 391 1.78 0.41 8.58
CA ILE A 391 1.34 -0.90 8.10
C ILE A 391 2.52 -1.77 7.63
N ALA A 392 3.48 -1.20 6.89
CA ALA A 392 4.66 -1.93 6.45
C ALA A 392 5.48 -2.42 7.65
N LYS A 393 5.70 -1.57 8.65
CA LYS A 393 6.36 -1.97 9.91
C LYS A 393 5.60 -3.08 10.62
N PHE A 394 4.28 -2.97 10.74
CA PHE A 394 3.45 -3.98 11.40
C PHE A 394 3.57 -5.36 10.73
N SER A 395 3.57 -5.40 9.40
CA SER A 395 3.80 -6.64 8.65
C SER A 395 5.20 -7.22 8.88
N GLN A 396 6.23 -6.36 8.95
CA GLN A 396 7.60 -6.79 9.25
C GLN A 396 7.74 -7.38 10.65
N LEU A 397 7.00 -6.86 11.67
CA LEU A 397 7.01 -7.47 13.01
C LEU A 397 6.61 -8.95 12.97
N GLY A 398 5.60 -9.31 12.15
CA GLY A 398 5.19 -10.70 11.96
C GLY A 398 6.26 -11.56 11.30
N ASN A 399 6.90 -11.06 10.24
CA ASN A 399 8.02 -11.74 9.59
C ASN A 399 9.21 -11.94 10.52
N ILE A 400 9.53 -10.96 11.36
CA ILE A 400 10.63 -11.05 12.34
C ILE A 400 10.31 -12.10 13.40
N ALA A 401 9.08 -12.12 13.92
CA ALA A 401 8.65 -13.16 14.87
C ALA A 401 8.75 -14.57 14.26
N TYR A 402 8.36 -14.74 12.98
CA TYR A 402 8.54 -16.01 12.27
C TYR A 402 10.00 -16.40 12.12
N ARG A 403 10.85 -15.48 11.66
CA ARG A 403 12.27 -15.75 11.38
C ARG A 403 13.09 -16.07 12.62
N THR A 404 12.68 -15.53 13.76
CA THR A 404 13.33 -15.78 15.06
C THR A 404 12.74 -16.98 15.81
N GLY A 405 11.51 -17.40 15.46
CA GLY A 405 10.78 -18.45 16.17
C GLY A 405 10.41 -18.09 17.61
N LYS A 406 10.44 -16.80 17.96
CA LYS A 406 10.24 -16.32 19.33
C LYS A 406 8.90 -15.59 19.47
N LYS A 407 8.36 -15.59 20.70
CA LYS A 407 7.40 -14.59 21.12
C LYS A 407 8.16 -13.32 21.46
N LEU A 408 7.89 -12.24 20.75
CA LEU A 408 8.57 -10.95 20.88
C LEU A 408 7.67 -9.91 21.53
N THR A 409 8.24 -8.97 22.28
CA THR A 409 7.61 -7.73 22.73
C THR A 409 8.11 -6.58 21.86
N TRP A 410 7.29 -5.55 21.68
CA TRP A 410 7.64 -4.40 20.85
C TRP A 410 7.31 -3.09 21.56
N ASP A 411 8.29 -2.20 21.71
CA ASP A 411 8.12 -0.89 22.37
C ASP A 411 7.93 0.29 21.40
N GLY A 412 7.79 -0.01 20.12
CA GLY A 412 7.70 1.00 19.05
C GLY A 412 9.04 1.29 18.34
N LYS A 413 10.18 0.81 18.91
CA LYS A 413 11.53 1.03 18.38
C LYS A 413 12.38 -0.24 18.31
N SER A 414 12.26 -1.11 19.27
CA SER A 414 13.11 -2.29 19.47
C SER A 414 12.31 -3.45 20.06
N PHE A 415 12.77 -4.66 19.81
CA PHE A 415 12.27 -5.87 20.48
C PHE A 415 12.97 -6.14 21.83
N HIS A 416 14.04 -5.43 22.13
CA HIS A 416 14.96 -5.74 23.25
C HIS A 416 15.50 -7.17 23.17
N ASP A 417 15.60 -7.71 21.97
CA ASP A 417 16.16 -9.01 21.62
C ASP A 417 17.18 -8.83 20.51
N THR A 418 18.45 -9.10 20.78
CA THR A 418 19.58 -8.84 19.87
C THR A 418 19.48 -9.60 18.54
N GLU A 419 18.79 -10.74 18.50
CA GLU A 419 18.56 -11.49 17.27
C GLU A 419 17.44 -10.87 16.44
N ALA A 420 16.33 -10.49 17.07
CA ALA A 420 15.21 -9.85 16.41
C ALA A 420 15.59 -8.45 15.90
N ASP A 421 16.34 -7.68 16.68
CA ASP A 421 16.74 -6.31 16.33
C ASP A 421 17.67 -6.25 15.11
N LYS A 422 18.35 -7.33 14.74
CA LYS A 422 19.12 -7.41 13.47
C LYS A 422 18.25 -7.26 12.23
N TYR A 423 16.96 -7.57 12.32
CA TYR A 423 16.03 -7.47 11.21
C TYR A 423 15.34 -6.10 11.10
N LEU A 424 15.59 -5.17 12.05
CA LEU A 424 15.04 -3.82 11.98
C LEU A 424 15.55 -3.03 10.78
N CYS A 425 16.76 -3.33 10.33
CA CYS A 425 17.42 -2.69 9.20
C CYS A 425 18.03 -3.76 8.29
N LYS A 426 18.05 -3.49 6.99
CA LYS A 426 18.78 -4.29 6.00
C LYS A 426 20.13 -3.65 5.68
N GLU A 427 21.14 -4.47 5.55
CA GLU A 427 22.45 -4.03 5.06
C GLU A 427 22.39 -3.83 3.55
N TYR A 428 22.84 -2.66 3.08
CA TYR A 428 22.85 -2.32 1.67
C TYR A 428 24.18 -2.70 1.01
N ARG A 429 24.08 -3.28 -0.18
CA ARG A 429 25.23 -3.59 -1.02
C ARG A 429 25.85 -2.31 -1.59
N ALA A 430 27.16 -2.14 -1.44
CA ALA A 430 27.87 -1.04 -2.09
C ALA A 430 27.66 -1.05 -3.65
N PRO A 431 27.55 0.13 -4.30
CA PRO A 431 27.78 1.46 -3.76
C PRO A 431 26.55 2.10 -3.11
N TRP A 432 25.48 1.34 -2.90
CA TRP A 432 24.24 1.86 -2.31
C TRP A 432 24.38 1.99 -0.80
N GLU A 433 23.86 3.07 -0.26
CA GLU A 433 23.85 3.34 1.18
C GLU A 433 22.43 3.69 1.63
N LEU A 434 22.09 3.33 2.85
CA LEU A 434 20.85 3.74 3.48
C LEU A 434 20.84 5.27 3.63
N PRO A 435 19.79 5.98 3.18
CA PRO A 435 19.78 7.44 3.21
C PRO A 435 19.91 7.99 4.64
N LYS A 436 20.73 9.03 4.80
CA LYS A 436 20.91 9.75 6.07
C LYS A 436 20.03 11.01 6.05
N ILE A 437 18.90 10.95 6.75
CA ILE A 437 17.88 12.00 6.81
C ILE A 437 17.92 12.74 8.15
#